data_0e3274896c49d8fa8ffb9c496a56eb28
#
_entry.id   0e3274896c49d8fa8ffb9c496a56eb28
#
_cell.length_a   1.000
_cell.length_b   1.000
_cell.length_c   1.000
_cell.angle_alpha   90.00
_cell.angle_beta   90.00
_cell.angle_gamma   90.00
#
_symmetry.space_group_name_H-M   'P 1'
#
loop_
_entity.id
_entity.type
_entity.pdbx_description
1 polymer ?
#
loop_
_entity_poly.entity_id
_entity_poly.type
_entity_poly.pdbx_seq_one_letter_code
_entity_poly.pdbx_strand_id
1 'polypeptide(L)'
;ITRRLDRFEDEMQFEYVRGFEDFVKNIREKGVKTAVVTSSNVMKMKNVYAKHPEFKGYFDEILTSEDFDESKPSPDCYLKAAKRFGLTSDECVVLEDSFNGLKSGRAAKMFVVGFATTNSHEAIEPYSDTVVDDYTGLSYEGIMRSLGQ
;
A
#
# COMPACT_ATOMS: atom_id res chain seq x y z
N ILE A 1 -10.95 -7.96 -2.03
CA ILE A 1 -9.78 -7.25 -2.58
C ILE A 1 -8.99 -6.63 -1.47
N THR A 2 -7.70 -6.87 -1.52
CA THR A 2 -6.80 -6.34 -0.51
C THR A 2 -6.02 -5.17 -1.09
N ARG A 3 -5.94 -4.11 -0.31
CA ARG A 3 -5.14 -2.95 -0.64
C ARG A 3 -4.10 -2.76 0.43
N ARG A 4 -2.93 -2.27 0.01
CA ARG A 4 -1.89 -1.97 0.97
C ARG A 4 -1.16 -0.71 0.58
N LEU A 5 -0.67 -0.04 1.60
CA LEU A 5 0.05 1.21 1.48
C LEU A 5 1.31 1.12 2.31
N ASP A 6 2.46 1.37 1.70
CA ASP A 6 3.72 1.34 2.38
C ASP A 6 4.55 2.54 1.95
N ARG A 7 4.63 3.54 2.80
CA ARG A 7 5.26 4.79 2.43
C ARG A 7 5.81 5.61 3.58
N PHE A 8 5.97 5.04 4.76
CA PHE A 8 6.38 5.82 5.92
C PHE A 8 7.87 5.64 6.17
N GLU A 9 8.66 6.54 5.61
CA GLU A 9 10.10 6.51 5.77
C GLU A 9 10.59 7.47 6.83
N ASP A 10 9.78 8.50 7.12
CA ASP A 10 10.14 9.53 8.09
C ASP A 10 8.95 9.83 8.99
N GLU A 11 8.92 9.23 10.15
CA GLU A 11 7.83 9.39 11.09
C GLU A 11 7.71 10.79 11.66
N MET A 12 8.74 11.61 11.55
CA MET A 12 8.69 12.99 12.04
C MET A 12 7.95 13.90 11.08
N GLN A 13 7.87 13.51 9.81
CA GLN A 13 7.25 14.30 8.76
C GLN A 13 6.11 13.57 8.08
N PHE A 14 5.56 12.59 8.75
CA PHE A 14 4.48 11.80 8.17
C PHE A 14 3.27 12.68 7.87
N GLU A 15 2.83 12.65 6.61
CA GLU A 15 1.61 13.30 6.15
C GLU A 15 0.89 12.37 5.19
N TYR A 16 -0.43 12.47 5.16
CA TYR A 16 -1.21 11.70 4.20
C TYR A 16 -1.03 12.28 2.80
N VAL A 17 -0.92 11.40 1.82
CA VAL A 17 -0.96 11.80 0.42
C VAL A 17 -2.37 12.28 0.11
N ARG A 18 -2.46 13.32 -0.71
CA ARG A 18 -3.72 13.97 -1.06
C ARG A 18 -4.78 12.95 -1.48
N GLY A 19 -5.95 13.07 -0.89
CA GLY A 19 -7.09 12.22 -1.19
C GLY A 19 -7.10 10.89 -0.47
N PHE A 20 -6.08 10.59 0.34
CA PHE A 20 -5.97 9.30 1.02
C PHE A 20 -7.18 8.98 1.87
N GLU A 21 -7.56 9.91 2.77
CA GLU A 21 -8.63 9.61 3.73
C GLU A 21 -9.97 9.34 3.06
N ASP A 22 -10.33 10.15 2.08
CA ASP A 22 -11.58 9.96 1.35
C ASP A 22 -11.57 8.64 0.58
N PHE A 23 -10.44 8.33 -0.04
CA PHE A 23 -10.30 7.12 -0.83
C PHE A 23 -10.40 5.87 0.05
N VAL A 24 -9.67 5.82 1.15
CA VAL A 24 -9.66 4.64 2.01
C VAL A 24 -11.03 4.40 2.64
N LYS A 25 -11.72 5.46 3.04
CA LYS A 25 -13.07 5.35 3.58
C LYS A 25 -14.02 4.78 2.53
N ASN A 26 -13.93 5.28 1.31
CA ASN A 26 -14.80 4.82 0.22
C ASN A 26 -14.63 3.34 -0.09
N ILE A 27 -13.38 2.87 -0.24
CA ILE A 27 -13.16 1.46 -0.57
C ILE A 27 -13.53 0.53 0.58
N ARG A 28 -13.35 0.98 1.81
CA ARG A 28 -13.75 0.18 2.98
C ARG A 28 -15.26 0.03 3.07
N GLU A 29 -15.99 1.07 2.71
CA GLU A 29 -17.46 0.99 2.66
C GLU A 29 -17.91 -0.04 1.62
N LYS A 30 -17.09 -0.30 0.62
CA LYS A 30 -17.39 -1.30 -0.42
C LYS A 30 -16.86 -2.69 -0.08
N GLY A 31 -16.41 -2.90 1.14
CA GLY A 31 -15.97 -4.20 1.62
C GLY A 31 -14.53 -4.58 1.29
N VAL A 32 -13.73 -3.63 0.81
CA VAL A 32 -12.32 -3.90 0.50
C VAL A 32 -11.52 -3.96 1.79
N LYS A 33 -10.71 -5.00 1.95
CA LYS A 33 -9.77 -5.11 3.06
C LYS A 33 -8.54 -4.26 2.79
N THR A 34 -8.05 -3.59 3.81
CA THR A 34 -6.91 -2.69 3.67
C THR A 34 -5.80 -3.05 4.66
N ALA A 35 -4.56 -2.92 4.20
CA ALA A 35 -3.40 -3.19 5.05
C ALA A 35 -2.27 -2.21 4.75
N VAL A 36 -1.52 -1.88 5.79
CA VAL A 36 -0.24 -1.20 5.65
C VAL A 36 0.85 -2.24 5.77
N VAL A 37 1.83 -2.18 4.86
CA VAL A 37 3.01 -3.03 4.98
C VAL A 37 4.22 -2.11 4.89
N THR A 38 4.86 -1.90 6.02
CA THR A 38 5.93 -0.94 6.15
C THR A 38 7.25 -1.62 6.55
N SER A 39 8.35 -1.06 6.08
CA SER A 39 9.69 -1.49 6.49
C SER A 39 10.04 -0.96 7.88
N SER A 40 9.23 -0.07 8.43
CA SER A 40 9.40 0.45 9.78
C SER A 40 9.10 -0.63 10.82
N ASN A 41 9.75 -0.54 11.98
CA ASN A 41 9.49 -1.46 13.08
C ASN A 41 8.33 -0.95 13.94
N VAL A 42 7.91 -1.79 14.91
CA VAL A 42 6.81 -1.45 15.81
C VAL A 42 7.07 -0.15 16.56
N MET A 43 8.31 0.07 16.98
CA MET A 43 8.69 1.26 17.73
C MET A 43 8.44 2.55 16.93
N LYS A 44 8.85 2.55 15.67
CA LYS A 44 8.64 3.71 14.78
C LYS A 44 7.16 3.93 14.51
N MET A 45 6.40 2.85 14.37
CA MET A 45 4.96 2.96 14.11
C MET A 45 4.22 3.57 15.31
N LYS A 46 4.71 3.37 16.52
CA LYS A 46 4.10 4.01 17.70
C LYS A 46 4.12 5.52 17.59
N ASN A 47 5.16 6.09 16.99
CA ASN A 47 5.24 7.54 16.78
C ASN A 47 4.18 8.02 15.78
N VAL A 48 3.93 7.23 14.73
CA VAL A 48 2.88 7.55 13.77
C VAL A 48 1.52 7.53 14.46
N TYR A 49 1.25 6.54 15.27
CA TYR A 49 -0.03 6.42 15.99
C TYR A 49 -0.23 7.56 16.99
N ALA A 50 0.85 8.02 17.61
CA ALA A 50 0.76 9.14 18.55
C ALA A 50 0.38 10.45 17.86
N LYS A 51 0.90 10.67 16.65
CA LYS A 51 0.61 11.89 15.88
C LYS A 51 -0.69 11.80 15.11
N HIS A 52 -1.07 10.60 14.71
CA HIS A 52 -2.27 10.34 13.92
C HIS A 52 -3.04 9.17 14.53
N PRO A 53 -3.76 9.41 15.65
CA PRO A 53 -4.48 8.34 16.35
C PRO A 53 -5.51 7.63 15.47
N GLU A 54 -6.05 8.33 14.47
CA GLU A 54 -7.04 7.79 13.55
C GLU A 54 -6.45 6.78 12.55
N PHE A 55 -5.12 6.77 12.40
CA PHE A 55 -4.43 5.99 11.36
C PHE A 55 -4.79 4.50 11.38
N LYS A 56 -4.75 3.90 12.56
CA LYS A 56 -5.06 2.46 12.69
C LYS A 56 -6.47 2.12 12.24
N GLY A 57 -7.39 3.07 12.40
CA GLY A 57 -8.78 2.84 12.05
C GLY A 57 -9.05 2.70 10.57
N TYR A 58 -8.09 3.07 9.73
CA TYR A 58 -8.23 2.95 8.28
C TYR A 58 -7.83 1.58 7.75
N PHE A 59 -7.21 0.73 8.58
CA PHE A 59 -6.63 -0.52 8.10
C PHE A 59 -7.07 -1.71 8.92
N ASP A 60 -7.28 -2.82 8.22
CA ASP A 60 -7.63 -4.09 8.85
C ASP A 60 -6.39 -4.78 9.41
N GLU A 61 -5.24 -4.55 8.80
CA GLU A 61 -3.96 -5.12 9.25
C GLU A 61 -2.85 -4.09 9.07
N ILE A 62 -1.88 -4.13 9.97
CA ILE A 62 -0.66 -3.33 9.85
C ILE A 62 0.51 -4.28 10.06
N LEU A 63 1.30 -4.50 9.00
CA LEU A 63 2.49 -5.34 9.05
C LEU A 63 3.72 -4.45 9.12
N THR A 64 4.58 -4.75 10.08
CA THR A 64 5.83 -4.04 10.29
C THR A 64 6.99 -4.96 9.91
N SER A 65 8.22 -4.48 10.06
CA SER A 65 9.40 -5.28 9.75
C SER A 65 9.50 -6.57 10.55
N GLU A 66 8.82 -6.64 11.69
CA GLU A 66 8.79 -7.86 12.51
C GLU A 66 7.83 -8.92 11.97
N ASP A 67 6.98 -8.59 11.03
CA ASP A 67 5.94 -9.49 10.53
C ASP A 67 6.37 -10.27 9.29
N PHE A 68 7.49 -9.94 8.68
CA PHE A 68 7.96 -10.66 7.50
C PHE A 68 9.44 -11.00 7.60
N ASP A 69 9.86 -12.05 6.88
CA ASP A 69 11.20 -12.60 6.97
C ASP A 69 12.21 -11.88 6.09
N GLU A 70 11.76 -11.35 4.97
CA GLU A 70 12.64 -10.68 4.01
C GLU A 70 12.12 -9.28 3.68
N SER A 71 13.04 -8.33 3.57
CA SER A 71 12.73 -6.95 3.22
C SER A 71 12.43 -6.80 1.73
N LYS A 72 11.75 -5.71 1.39
CA LYS A 72 11.61 -5.31 0.00
C LYS A 72 13.00 -5.14 -0.64
N PRO A 73 13.21 -5.56 -1.86
CA PRO A 73 12.23 -5.87 -2.89
C PRO A 73 11.72 -7.31 -2.91
N SER A 74 11.97 -8.11 -1.87
CA SER A 74 11.39 -9.44 -1.80
C SER A 74 9.86 -9.37 -1.77
N PRO A 75 9.14 -10.32 -2.39
CA PRO A 75 7.69 -10.34 -2.32
C PRO A 75 7.13 -10.80 -0.97
N ASP A 76 7.98 -11.24 -0.06
CA ASP A 76 7.58 -11.86 1.21
C ASP A 76 6.54 -11.04 1.99
N CYS A 77 6.78 -9.74 2.14
CA CYS A 77 5.89 -8.88 2.92
C CYS A 77 4.48 -8.82 2.33
N TYR A 78 4.37 -8.72 1.01
CA TYR A 78 3.08 -8.63 0.35
C TYR A 78 2.35 -9.97 0.33
N LEU A 79 3.09 -11.05 0.16
CA LEU A 79 2.52 -12.38 0.21
C LEU A 79 1.96 -12.69 1.61
N LYS A 80 2.65 -12.24 2.66
CA LYS A 80 2.15 -12.40 4.02
C LYS A 80 0.90 -11.58 4.28
N ALA A 81 0.83 -10.38 3.75
CA ALA A 81 -0.38 -9.56 3.88
C ALA A 81 -1.58 -10.24 3.21
N ALA A 82 -1.38 -10.75 1.99
CA ALA A 82 -2.44 -11.47 1.28
C ALA A 82 -2.89 -12.70 2.07
N LYS A 83 -1.93 -13.42 2.62
CA LYS A 83 -2.23 -14.63 3.41
C LYS A 83 -3.07 -14.32 4.64
N ARG A 84 -2.81 -13.20 5.31
CA ARG A 84 -3.60 -12.81 6.48
C ARG A 84 -5.05 -12.56 6.15
N PHE A 85 -5.34 -12.13 4.92
CA PHE A 85 -6.71 -11.92 4.47
C PHE A 85 -7.31 -13.16 3.78
N GLY A 86 -6.52 -14.21 3.61
CA GLY A 86 -6.97 -15.39 2.90
C GLY A 86 -7.19 -15.15 1.42
N LEU A 87 -6.42 -14.25 0.82
CA LEU A 87 -6.57 -13.86 -0.58
C LEU A 87 -5.38 -14.33 -1.42
N THR A 88 -5.62 -14.44 -2.72
CA THR A 88 -4.57 -14.75 -3.69
C THR A 88 -4.00 -13.45 -4.27
N SER A 89 -2.82 -13.52 -4.89
CA SER A 89 -2.15 -12.34 -5.42
C SER A 89 -2.98 -11.59 -6.46
N ASP A 90 -3.74 -12.29 -7.28
CA ASP A 90 -4.56 -11.67 -8.31
C ASP A 90 -5.78 -10.92 -7.75
N GLU A 91 -6.05 -11.09 -6.45
CA GLU A 91 -7.12 -10.37 -5.76
C GLU A 91 -6.60 -9.14 -5.03
N CYS A 92 -5.31 -8.84 -5.12
CA CYS A 92 -4.66 -7.80 -4.34
C CYS A 92 -4.11 -6.69 -5.22
N VAL A 93 -4.14 -5.47 -4.69
CA VAL A 93 -3.56 -4.29 -5.32
C VAL A 93 -2.55 -3.68 -4.36
N VAL A 94 -1.37 -3.38 -4.87
CA VAL A 94 -0.30 -2.70 -4.14
C VAL A 94 -0.26 -1.24 -4.55
N LEU A 95 -0.18 -0.35 -3.57
CA LEU A 95 -0.03 1.08 -3.78
C LEU A 95 1.32 1.47 -3.19
N GLU A 96 2.23 1.96 -4.02
CA GLU A 96 3.62 2.10 -3.60
C GLU A 96 4.30 3.25 -4.32
N ASP A 97 5.26 3.92 -3.66
CA ASP A 97 6.02 5.03 -4.23
C ASP A 97 7.52 4.75 -4.36
N SER A 98 8.05 3.75 -3.66
CA SER A 98 9.47 3.42 -3.70
C SER A 98 9.76 2.34 -4.72
N PHE A 99 10.98 2.36 -5.27
CA PHE A 99 11.40 1.34 -6.23
C PHE A 99 11.35 -0.06 -5.63
N ASN A 100 11.87 -0.22 -4.42
CA ASN A 100 11.88 -1.53 -3.77
C ASN A 100 10.46 -2.04 -3.49
N GLY A 101 9.57 -1.15 -3.08
CA GLY A 101 8.17 -1.52 -2.86
C GLY A 101 7.46 -1.92 -4.15
N LEU A 102 7.70 -1.18 -5.22
CA LEU A 102 7.12 -1.50 -6.53
C LEU A 102 7.60 -2.87 -7.02
N LYS A 103 8.90 -3.11 -6.92
CA LYS A 103 9.48 -4.39 -7.32
C LYS A 103 8.93 -5.54 -6.48
N SER A 104 8.74 -5.30 -5.20
CA SER A 104 8.17 -6.27 -4.27
C SER A 104 6.76 -6.67 -4.67
N GLY A 105 5.92 -5.69 -4.99
CA GLY A 105 4.55 -5.92 -5.45
C GLY A 105 4.51 -6.72 -6.75
N ARG A 106 5.36 -6.39 -7.70
CA ARG A 106 5.42 -7.12 -8.96
C ARG A 106 5.94 -8.53 -8.76
N ALA A 107 6.94 -8.71 -7.89
CA ALA A 107 7.46 -10.04 -7.57
C ALA A 107 6.40 -10.91 -6.90
N ALA A 108 5.48 -10.29 -6.16
CA ALA A 108 4.34 -10.98 -5.55
C ALA A 108 3.23 -11.27 -6.55
N LYS A 109 3.36 -10.80 -7.79
CA LYS A 109 2.38 -10.97 -8.87
C LYS A 109 1.05 -10.28 -8.57
N MET A 110 1.12 -9.17 -7.89
CA MET A 110 -0.03 -8.33 -7.58
C MET A 110 -0.11 -7.19 -8.59
N PHE A 111 -1.30 -6.59 -8.73
CA PHE A 111 -1.47 -5.39 -9.52
C PHE A 111 -0.83 -4.23 -8.77
N VAL A 112 0.06 -3.48 -9.42
CA VAL A 112 0.84 -2.42 -8.76
C VAL A 112 0.45 -1.06 -9.30
N VAL A 113 0.00 -0.18 -8.41
CA VAL A 113 -0.22 1.24 -8.69
C VAL A 113 0.96 2.02 -8.13
N GLY A 114 1.72 2.65 -9.00
CA GLY A 114 2.84 3.49 -8.61
C GLY A 114 2.37 4.91 -8.30
N PHE A 115 2.85 5.47 -7.20
CA PHE A 115 2.56 6.85 -6.81
C PHE A 115 3.77 7.71 -7.10
N ALA A 116 3.58 8.71 -7.98
CA ALA A 116 4.64 9.64 -8.36
C ALA A 116 4.78 10.76 -7.34
N THR A 117 4.96 10.39 -6.07
CA THR A 117 5.09 11.35 -4.97
C THR A 117 6.55 11.62 -4.62
N THR A 118 7.39 10.60 -4.68
CA THR A 118 8.82 10.70 -4.38
C THR A 118 9.65 10.68 -5.66
N ASN A 119 9.23 9.88 -6.63
CA ASN A 119 9.91 9.73 -7.91
C ASN A 119 9.00 10.19 -9.05
N SER A 120 9.58 10.51 -10.21
CA SER A 120 8.79 10.94 -11.36
C SER A 120 8.00 9.79 -11.97
N HIS A 121 6.95 10.12 -12.73
CA HIS A 121 6.19 9.15 -13.51
C HIS A 121 7.10 8.27 -14.37
N GLU A 122 8.04 8.89 -15.08
CA GLU A 122 8.93 8.17 -15.97
C GLU A 122 9.81 7.16 -15.24
N ALA A 123 10.25 7.51 -14.04
CA ALA A 123 11.13 6.66 -13.25
C ALA A 123 10.43 5.39 -12.75
N ILE A 124 9.17 5.49 -12.36
CA ILE A 124 8.45 4.37 -11.74
C ILE A 124 7.52 3.62 -12.70
N GLU A 125 7.25 4.19 -13.88
CA GLU A 125 6.38 3.54 -14.86
C GLU A 125 6.81 2.11 -15.21
N PRO A 126 8.10 1.81 -15.43
CA PRO A 126 8.52 0.44 -15.77
C PRO A 126 8.23 -0.58 -14.68
N TYR A 127 8.04 -0.14 -13.45
CA TYR A 127 7.82 -1.02 -12.30
C TYR A 127 6.36 -1.04 -11.84
N SER A 128 5.49 -0.36 -12.56
CA SER A 128 4.08 -0.17 -12.17
C SER A 128 3.16 -0.64 -13.28
N ASP A 129 1.97 -1.09 -12.90
CA ASP A 129 0.93 -1.41 -13.89
C ASP A 129 0.20 -0.13 -14.30
N THR A 130 0.10 0.81 -13.38
CA THR A 130 -0.41 2.16 -13.66
C THR A 130 0.28 3.13 -12.70
N VAL A 131 0.29 4.42 -13.06
CA VAL A 131 0.92 5.46 -12.24
C VAL A 131 -0.07 6.58 -12.01
N VAL A 132 -0.14 7.05 -10.78
CA VAL A 132 -0.97 8.20 -10.39
C VAL A 132 -0.13 9.19 -9.59
N ASP A 133 -0.60 10.44 -9.51
CA ASP A 133 0.07 11.47 -8.72
C ASP A 133 -0.34 11.41 -7.24
N ASP A 134 -1.60 11.06 -6.99
CA ASP A 134 -2.14 10.96 -5.63
C ASP A 134 -3.42 10.13 -5.66
N TYR A 135 -4.11 10.06 -4.52
CA TYR A 135 -5.31 9.22 -4.41
C TYR A 135 -6.51 9.75 -5.18
N THR A 136 -6.49 11.01 -5.60
CA THR A 136 -7.59 11.56 -6.39
C THR A 136 -7.66 10.94 -7.78
N GLY A 137 -6.57 10.35 -8.26
CA GLY A 137 -6.54 9.61 -9.53
C GLY A 137 -7.05 8.18 -9.44
N LEU A 138 -7.46 7.73 -8.25
CA LEU A 138 -7.92 6.37 -8.02
C LEU A 138 -9.40 6.33 -7.67
N SER A 139 -10.07 5.26 -8.07
CA SER A 139 -11.44 4.98 -7.67
C SER A 139 -11.63 3.48 -7.49
N TYR A 140 -12.62 3.10 -6.68
CA TYR A 140 -12.97 1.70 -6.51
C TYR A 140 -13.28 1.05 -7.85
N GLU A 141 -14.12 1.71 -8.65
CA GLU A 141 -14.54 1.20 -9.97
C GLU A 141 -13.35 1.01 -10.91
N GLY A 142 -12.42 1.97 -10.92
CA GLY A 142 -11.24 1.88 -11.76
C GLY A 142 -10.32 0.73 -11.35
N ILE A 143 -10.15 0.53 -10.05
CA ILE A 143 -9.35 -0.57 -9.53
C ILE A 143 -9.99 -1.91 -9.88
N MET A 144 -11.28 -2.03 -9.69
CA MET A 144 -12.00 -3.28 -10.01
C MET A 144 -11.88 -3.61 -11.49
N ARG A 145 -12.00 -2.62 -12.37
CA ARG A 145 -11.81 -2.85 -13.81
C ARG A 145 -10.39 -3.34 -14.11
N SER A 146 -9.39 -2.77 -13.45
CA SER A 146 -7.99 -3.16 -13.63
C SER A 146 -7.76 -4.62 -13.24
N LEU A 147 -8.52 -5.12 -12.27
CA LEU A 147 -8.45 -6.52 -11.84
C LEU A 147 -9.34 -7.45 -12.65
N GLY A 148 -10.05 -6.94 -13.63
CA GLY A 148 -10.94 -7.76 -14.45
C GLY A 148 -12.27 -8.10 -13.80
N GLN A 149 -12.67 -7.29 -12.84
CA GLN A 149 -13.90 -7.51 -12.08
C GLN A 149 -15.12 -6.77 -12.67
#